data_b7a550132a51ecfa77f2b6174901e510
#
_entry.id   b7a550132a51ecfa77f2b6174901e510
#
_cell.length_a   1.000
_cell.length_b   1.000
_cell.length_c   1.000
_cell.angle_alpha   90.00
_cell.angle_beta   90.00
_cell.angle_gamma   90.00
#
_symmetry.space_group_name_H-M   'P 1'
#
loop_
_entity.id
_entity.type
_entity.pdbx_description
1 polymer ?
#
loop_
_entity_poly.entity_id
_entity_poly.type
_entity_poly.pdbx_seq_one_letter_code
_entity_poly.pdbx_strand_id
1 'polypeptide(L)'
;MRIVDLLHKQGMNLNIKPSSKAECINILVDLMDKTGNLSNKEEYKKAILAREDLSTTGIGDGIAIPHGKTNAVKKASLAAAVCKDGVDYDSLDGMPANLFFMIAVPDNSDNLHLEVLARLSTILMDEEFRKKLINCTNKDEFLKLIDEKEAEKFPEELQKDVKSGKIGRASCRER
;
A
#
# COMPACT_ATOMS: atom_id res chain seq x y z
N MET A 1 -8.33 7.04 9.11
CA MET A 1 -7.71 6.66 7.81
C MET A 1 -8.01 5.20 7.53
N ARG A 2 -8.48 4.91 6.32
CA ARG A 2 -8.73 3.54 5.88
C ARG A 2 -7.88 3.30 4.63
N ILE A 3 -7.32 2.11 4.52
CA ILE A 3 -6.46 1.78 3.38
C ILE A 3 -7.20 1.94 2.06
N VAL A 4 -8.46 1.49 2.00
CA VAL A 4 -9.23 1.59 0.76
C VAL A 4 -9.56 3.03 0.36
N ASP A 5 -9.50 3.97 1.30
CA ASP A 5 -9.70 5.38 0.97
C ASP A 5 -8.53 5.94 0.16
N LEU A 6 -7.37 5.31 0.27
CA LEU A 6 -6.17 5.73 -0.44
C LEU A 6 -5.90 4.92 -1.70
N LEU A 7 -6.58 3.78 -1.86
CA LEU A 7 -6.31 2.83 -2.94
C LEU A 7 -7.44 2.88 -3.97
N HIS A 8 -7.13 3.41 -5.15
CA HIS A 8 -8.08 3.55 -6.23
C HIS A 8 -7.82 2.52 -7.33
N LYS A 9 -8.88 2.12 -8.02
CA LYS A 9 -8.75 1.10 -9.08
C LYS A 9 -7.78 1.51 -10.18
N GLN A 10 -7.66 2.81 -10.47
CA GLN A 10 -6.74 3.30 -11.48
C GLN A 10 -5.28 3.01 -11.11
N GLY A 11 -4.99 2.89 -9.82
CA GLY A 11 -3.66 2.60 -9.33
C GLY A 11 -3.44 1.11 -9.05
N MET A 12 -4.22 0.23 -9.66
CA MET A 12 -4.12 -1.20 -9.38
C MET A 12 -3.91 -2.00 -10.68
N ASN A 13 -3.05 -3.01 -10.60
CA ASN A 13 -2.88 -3.98 -11.67
C ASN A 13 -2.60 -5.34 -11.03
N LEU A 14 -3.55 -6.26 -11.15
CA LEU A 14 -3.48 -7.55 -10.48
C LEU A 14 -2.75 -8.63 -11.28
N ASN A 15 -2.07 -8.24 -12.36
CA ASN A 15 -1.36 -9.20 -13.20
C ASN A 15 -0.19 -8.54 -13.90
N ILE A 16 0.83 -8.12 -13.12
CA ILE A 16 2.05 -7.53 -13.69
C ILE A 16 3.09 -8.62 -13.92
N LYS A 17 3.97 -8.40 -14.88
CA LYS A 17 5.01 -9.35 -15.23
C LYS A 17 6.34 -8.65 -15.46
N PRO A 18 6.88 -7.98 -14.42
CA PRO A 18 8.18 -7.32 -14.56
C PRO A 18 9.30 -8.35 -14.60
N SER A 19 10.37 -8.01 -15.31
CA SER A 19 11.54 -8.87 -15.39
C SER A 19 12.58 -8.53 -14.33
N SER A 20 12.42 -7.42 -13.62
CA SER A 20 13.41 -6.96 -12.64
C SER A 20 12.75 -6.05 -11.62
N LYS A 21 13.48 -5.77 -10.53
CA LYS A 21 13.04 -4.81 -9.52
C LYS A 21 12.84 -3.42 -10.14
N ALA A 22 13.78 -3.00 -11.00
CA ALA A 22 13.67 -1.68 -11.63
C ALA A 22 12.41 -1.57 -12.47
N GLU A 23 12.10 -2.60 -13.24
CA GLU A 23 10.90 -2.60 -14.06
C GLU A 23 9.65 -2.62 -13.19
N CYS A 24 9.68 -3.36 -12.10
CA CYS A 24 8.57 -3.41 -11.14
C CYS A 24 8.29 -2.02 -10.56
N ILE A 25 9.33 -1.31 -10.16
CA ILE A 25 9.18 0.04 -9.62
C ILE A 25 8.60 0.98 -10.68
N ASN A 26 9.06 0.87 -11.94
CA ASN A 26 8.51 1.68 -13.03
C ASN A 26 7.02 1.44 -13.23
N ILE A 27 6.60 0.17 -13.21
CA ILE A 27 5.19 -0.19 -13.35
C ILE A 27 4.38 0.44 -12.21
N LEU A 28 4.88 0.34 -10.99
CA LEU A 28 4.18 0.88 -9.82
C LEU A 28 4.09 2.41 -9.86
N VAL A 29 5.16 3.08 -10.28
CA VAL A 29 5.14 4.54 -10.42
C VAL A 29 4.14 4.95 -11.48
N ASP A 30 4.07 4.23 -12.60
CA ASP A 30 3.07 4.49 -13.63
C ASP A 30 1.66 4.33 -13.09
N LEU A 31 1.42 3.30 -12.28
CA LEU A 31 0.11 3.10 -11.65
C LEU A 31 -0.23 4.26 -10.72
N MET A 32 0.74 4.70 -9.93
CA MET A 32 0.53 5.82 -9.04
C MET A 32 0.21 7.09 -9.82
N ASP A 33 0.89 7.30 -10.94
CA ASP A 33 0.65 8.47 -11.78
C ASP A 33 -0.78 8.48 -12.35
N LYS A 34 -1.32 7.31 -12.63
CA LYS A 34 -2.70 7.19 -13.15
C LYS A 34 -3.75 7.63 -12.14
N THR A 35 -3.41 7.69 -10.87
CA THR A 35 -4.37 8.16 -9.86
C THR A 35 -4.60 9.67 -9.95
N GLY A 36 -3.72 10.40 -10.64
CA GLY A 36 -3.79 11.86 -10.72
C GLY A 36 -3.24 12.57 -9.50
N ASN A 37 -2.67 11.84 -8.55
CA ASN A 37 -2.22 12.41 -7.28
C ASN A 37 -0.74 12.78 -7.25
N LEU A 38 -0.05 12.67 -8.38
CA LEU A 38 1.34 13.12 -8.51
C LEU A 38 1.39 14.41 -9.32
N SER A 39 2.12 15.41 -8.81
CA SER A 39 2.35 16.63 -9.59
C SER A 39 3.58 16.48 -10.50
N ASN A 40 4.48 15.56 -10.16
CA ASN A 40 5.69 15.33 -10.93
C ASN A 40 6.10 13.87 -10.76
N LYS A 41 5.82 13.08 -11.78
CA LYS A 41 6.08 11.63 -11.78
C LYS A 41 7.56 11.33 -11.58
N GLU A 42 8.44 12.08 -12.26
CA GLU A 42 9.87 11.80 -12.18
C GLU A 42 10.45 12.13 -10.80
N GLU A 43 9.98 13.21 -10.19
CA GLU A 43 10.40 13.56 -8.83
C GLU A 43 9.94 12.51 -7.82
N TYR A 44 8.72 12.01 -7.98
CA TYR A 44 8.25 10.93 -7.12
C TYR A 44 9.09 9.68 -7.30
N LYS A 45 9.41 9.32 -8.54
CA LYS A 45 10.24 8.15 -8.82
C LYS A 45 11.62 8.30 -8.17
N LYS A 46 12.20 9.50 -8.21
CA LYS A 46 13.48 9.76 -7.54
C LYS A 46 13.39 9.51 -6.04
N ALA A 47 12.29 9.93 -5.42
CA ALA A 47 12.09 9.70 -3.99
C ALA A 47 12.01 8.21 -3.67
N ILE A 48 11.31 7.44 -4.51
CA ILE A 48 11.21 5.99 -4.37
C ILE A 48 12.60 5.35 -4.47
N LEU A 49 13.36 5.72 -5.48
CA LEU A 49 14.70 5.13 -5.70
C LEU A 49 15.66 5.49 -4.57
N ALA A 50 15.58 6.74 -4.07
CA ALA A 50 16.41 7.16 -2.94
C ALA A 50 16.10 6.33 -1.69
N ARG A 51 14.81 6.04 -1.47
CA ARG A 51 14.41 5.21 -0.33
C ARG A 51 14.92 3.78 -0.49
N GLU A 52 14.85 3.22 -1.69
CA GLU A 52 15.32 1.85 -1.96
C GLU A 52 16.83 1.76 -1.79
N ASP A 53 17.56 2.84 -2.07
CA ASP A 53 19.01 2.84 -1.91
C ASP A 53 19.44 2.73 -0.45
N LEU A 54 18.60 3.15 0.50
CA LEU A 54 18.90 3.00 1.92
C LEU A 54 18.81 1.54 2.38
N SER A 55 17.78 0.86 1.94
CA SER A 55 17.59 -0.57 2.15
C SER A 55 16.35 -0.96 1.36
N THR A 56 16.28 -2.22 0.95
CA THR A 56 15.15 -2.69 0.15
C THR A 56 13.84 -2.58 0.94
N THR A 57 12.75 -2.29 0.23
CA THR A 57 11.41 -2.32 0.82
C THR A 57 10.71 -3.66 0.56
N GLY A 58 11.42 -4.63 0.00
CA GLY A 58 10.95 -6.02 -0.07
C GLY A 58 11.12 -6.65 1.30
N ILE A 59 10.04 -6.70 2.08
CA ILE A 59 10.11 -7.06 3.49
C ILE A 59 10.10 -8.56 3.73
N GLY A 60 9.93 -9.35 2.67
CA GLY A 60 9.85 -10.80 2.79
C GLY A 60 8.41 -11.26 2.71
N ASP A 61 8.21 -12.58 2.77
CA ASP A 61 6.89 -13.21 2.67
C ASP A 61 6.15 -12.85 1.39
N GLY A 62 6.90 -12.53 0.33
CA GLY A 62 6.33 -12.18 -0.96
C GLY A 62 5.80 -10.75 -1.03
N ILE A 63 6.14 -9.89 -0.08
CA ILE A 63 5.59 -8.54 0.01
C ILE A 63 6.67 -7.49 -0.22
N ALA A 64 6.34 -6.45 -0.97
CA ALA A 64 7.19 -5.27 -1.09
C ALA A 64 6.31 -4.03 -0.93
N ILE A 65 6.81 -3.04 -0.18
CA ILE A 65 6.06 -1.82 0.11
C ILE A 65 6.94 -0.60 -0.18
N PRO A 66 7.21 -0.32 -1.45
CA PRO A 66 7.95 0.89 -1.79
C PRO A 66 7.16 2.13 -1.41
N HIS A 67 7.86 3.16 -0.92
CA HIS A 67 7.15 4.36 -0.47
C HIS A 67 8.02 5.60 -0.65
N GLY A 68 7.36 6.73 -0.83
CA GLY A 68 8.02 8.00 -1.00
C GLY A 68 7.22 9.13 -0.38
N LYS A 69 7.92 10.06 0.26
CA LYS A 69 7.35 11.26 0.86
C LYS A 69 8.01 12.44 0.19
N THR A 70 7.24 13.22 -0.56
CA THR A 70 7.80 14.29 -1.37
C THR A 70 6.71 15.29 -1.74
N ASN A 71 7.14 16.55 -2.01
CA ASN A 71 6.20 17.57 -2.47
C ASN A 71 5.68 17.31 -3.88
N ALA A 72 6.19 16.30 -4.56
CA ALA A 72 5.65 15.87 -5.86
C ALA A 72 4.36 15.08 -5.73
N VAL A 73 3.89 14.81 -4.50
CA VAL A 73 2.62 14.14 -4.25
C VAL A 73 1.60 15.18 -3.80
N LYS A 74 0.49 15.27 -4.53
CA LYS A 74 -0.58 16.22 -4.21
C LYS A 74 -1.44 15.73 -3.06
N LYS A 75 -1.74 14.44 -3.04
CA LYS A 75 -2.65 13.84 -2.08
C LYS A 75 -2.15 12.43 -1.77
N ALA A 76 -2.19 12.04 -0.49
CA ALA A 76 -1.78 10.70 -0.08
C ALA A 76 -2.54 9.64 -0.88
N SER A 77 -1.83 8.64 -1.36
CA SER A 77 -2.38 7.64 -2.27
C SER A 77 -1.61 6.35 -2.19
N LEU A 78 -2.28 5.25 -2.56
CA LEU A 78 -1.67 3.92 -2.67
C LEU A 78 -1.82 3.41 -4.10
N ALA A 79 -0.85 2.60 -4.51
CA ALA A 79 -0.98 1.79 -5.70
C ALA A 79 -0.72 0.34 -5.29
N ALA A 80 -1.38 -0.60 -5.95
CA ALA A 80 -1.24 -2.02 -5.63
C ALA A 80 -1.04 -2.83 -6.90
N ALA A 81 -0.23 -3.87 -6.79
CA ALA A 81 0.00 -4.76 -7.92
C ALA A 81 0.25 -6.19 -7.43
N VAL A 82 -0.07 -7.14 -8.28
CA VAL A 82 0.17 -8.56 -8.03
C VAL A 82 0.99 -9.12 -9.18
N CYS A 83 2.08 -9.81 -8.84
CA CYS A 83 2.89 -10.55 -9.79
C CYS A 83 2.81 -12.03 -9.38
N LYS A 84 1.97 -12.80 -10.09
CA LYS A 84 1.72 -14.20 -9.70
C LYS A 84 2.96 -15.06 -9.80
N ASP A 85 3.80 -14.81 -10.79
CA ASP A 85 5.02 -15.57 -10.98
C ASP A 85 6.15 -15.17 -10.04
N GLY A 86 6.00 -14.02 -9.38
CA GLY A 86 7.03 -13.48 -8.52
C GLY A 86 8.14 -12.78 -9.30
N VAL A 87 8.78 -11.82 -8.68
CA VAL A 87 9.93 -11.12 -9.24
C VAL A 87 10.98 -10.93 -8.16
N ASP A 88 12.24 -10.99 -8.56
CA ASP A 88 13.34 -10.72 -7.65
C ASP A 88 13.34 -9.23 -7.30
N TYR A 89 12.90 -8.90 -6.11
CA TYR A 89 12.82 -7.53 -5.62
C TYR A 89 13.96 -7.21 -4.65
N ASP A 90 14.93 -8.09 -4.53
CA ASP A 90 16.00 -7.94 -3.55
C ASP A 90 15.41 -7.94 -2.13
N SER A 91 14.46 -8.84 -1.90
CA SER A 91 13.75 -8.91 -0.61
C SER A 91 14.67 -9.36 0.52
N LEU A 92 14.34 -8.96 1.74
CA LEU A 92 15.16 -9.26 2.91
C LEU A 92 15.35 -10.76 3.15
N ASP A 93 14.35 -11.58 2.75
CA ASP A 93 14.43 -13.03 2.90
C ASP A 93 14.99 -13.74 1.67
N GLY A 94 15.40 -12.99 0.65
CA GLY A 94 15.95 -13.56 -0.58
C GLY A 94 14.93 -14.24 -1.49
N MET A 95 13.65 -14.17 -1.16
CA MET A 95 12.59 -14.82 -1.93
C MET A 95 11.91 -13.84 -2.87
N PRO A 96 11.26 -14.33 -3.95
CA PRO A 96 10.54 -13.44 -4.88
C PRO A 96 9.39 -12.71 -4.20
N ALA A 97 9.06 -11.53 -4.73
CA ALA A 97 7.90 -10.74 -4.28
C ALA A 97 6.73 -10.94 -5.24
N ASN A 98 5.53 -11.01 -4.69
CA ASN A 98 4.29 -11.24 -5.43
C ASN A 98 3.26 -10.13 -5.19
N LEU A 99 3.30 -9.50 -4.02
CA LEU A 99 2.36 -8.43 -3.64
C LEU A 99 3.10 -7.14 -3.45
N PHE A 100 2.59 -6.09 -4.07
CA PHE A 100 3.22 -4.77 -4.04
C PHE A 100 2.20 -3.73 -3.62
N PHE A 101 2.57 -2.93 -2.62
CA PHE A 101 1.78 -1.76 -2.20
C PHE A 101 2.71 -0.57 -2.18
N MET A 102 2.49 0.38 -3.09
CA MET A 102 3.32 1.59 -3.15
C MET A 102 2.59 2.72 -2.44
N ILE A 103 3.31 3.45 -1.59
CA ILE A 103 2.75 4.54 -0.80
C ILE A 103 3.31 5.86 -1.30
N ALA A 104 2.43 6.83 -1.56
CA ALA A 104 2.82 8.18 -1.91
C ALA A 104 2.18 9.14 -0.93
N VAL A 105 2.99 9.97 -0.27
CA VAL A 105 2.46 10.97 0.67
C VAL A 105 3.14 12.31 0.44
N PRO A 106 2.39 13.42 0.62
CA PRO A 106 2.99 14.76 0.55
C PRO A 106 4.02 14.95 1.66
N ASP A 107 5.00 15.82 1.42
CA ASP A 107 6.06 16.04 2.41
C ASP A 107 5.58 16.76 3.68
N ASN A 108 4.38 17.37 3.62
CA ASN A 108 3.80 18.03 4.80
C ASN A 108 2.81 17.11 5.55
N SER A 109 2.85 15.82 5.32
CA SER A 109 1.87 14.88 5.90
C SER A 109 2.34 14.24 7.21
N ASP A 110 3.34 14.79 7.85
CA ASP A 110 3.93 14.24 9.08
C ASP A 110 4.36 12.79 8.88
N ASN A 111 3.85 11.86 9.67
CA ASN A 111 4.24 10.46 9.61
C ASN A 111 3.17 9.55 9.00
N LEU A 112 2.32 10.11 8.13
CA LEU A 112 1.23 9.33 7.54
C LEU A 112 1.75 8.09 6.81
N HIS A 113 2.90 8.20 6.12
CA HIS A 113 3.47 7.05 5.41
C HIS A 113 3.83 5.92 6.38
N LEU A 114 4.25 6.23 7.60
CA LEU A 114 4.57 5.21 8.61
C LEU A 114 3.31 4.55 9.13
N GLU A 115 2.24 5.31 9.29
CA GLU A 115 0.95 4.76 9.73
C GLU A 115 0.40 3.79 8.69
N VAL A 116 0.44 4.16 7.42
CA VAL A 116 -0.03 3.30 6.34
C VAL A 116 0.83 2.03 6.26
N LEU A 117 2.14 2.19 6.35
CA LEU A 117 3.07 1.07 6.33
C LEU A 117 2.79 0.08 7.46
N ALA A 118 2.56 0.60 8.67
CA ALA A 118 2.27 -0.24 9.83
C ALA A 118 0.96 -1.01 9.65
N ARG A 119 -0.08 -0.36 9.13
CA ARG A 119 -1.36 -1.02 8.89
C ARG A 119 -1.24 -2.11 7.83
N LEU A 120 -0.58 -1.82 6.72
CA LEU A 120 -0.37 -2.81 5.68
C LEU A 120 0.41 -4.00 6.22
N SER A 121 1.48 -3.74 6.97
CA SER A 121 2.28 -4.82 7.54
C SER A 121 1.44 -5.71 8.44
N THR A 122 0.55 -5.11 9.24
CA THR A 122 -0.31 -5.86 10.15
C THR A 122 -1.30 -6.75 9.41
N ILE A 123 -2.01 -6.22 8.42
CA ILE A 123 -3.01 -7.02 7.72
C ILE A 123 -2.37 -8.08 6.83
N LEU A 124 -1.13 -7.85 6.39
CA LEU A 124 -0.42 -8.78 5.51
C LEU A 124 0.36 -9.85 6.26
N MET A 125 0.28 -9.90 7.59
CA MET A 125 0.90 -10.96 8.37
C MET A 125 0.21 -12.32 8.16
N ASP A 126 -1.05 -12.32 7.79
CA ASP A 126 -1.84 -13.53 7.61
C ASP A 126 -1.54 -14.16 6.26
N GLU A 127 -0.94 -15.34 6.27
CA GLU A 127 -0.56 -16.04 5.04
C GLU A 127 -1.76 -16.37 4.15
N GLU A 128 -2.86 -16.81 4.74
CA GLU A 128 -4.05 -17.13 3.96
C GLU A 128 -4.62 -15.89 3.29
N PHE A 129 -4.56 -14.76 3.97
CA PHE A 129 -5.00 -13.50 3.39
C PHE A 129 -4.13 -13.11 2.20
N ARG A 130 -2.80 -13.25 2.34
CA ARG A 130 -1.88 -12.97 1.23
C ARG A 130 -2.21 -13.85 0.01
N LYS A 131 -2.46 -15.12 0.23
CA LYS A 131 -2.82 -16.04 -0.86
C LYS A 131 -4.09 -15.60 -1.57
N LYS A 132 -5.09 -15.16 -0.82
CA LYS A 132 -6.34 -14.67 -1.41
C LYS A 132 -6.08 -13.45 -2.29
N LEU A 133 -5.25 -12.54 -1.84
CA LEU A 133 -4.92 -11.34 -2.61
C LEU A 133 -4.17 -11.70 -3.89
N ILE A 134 -3.20 -12.61 -3.80
CA ILE A 134 -2.40 -13.01 -4.97
C ILE A 134 -3.28 -13.68 -6.02
N ASN A 135 -4.27 -14.46 -5.59
CA ASN A 135 -5.15 -15.18 -6.50
C ASN A 135 -6.35 -14.36 -6.98
N CYS A 136 -6.47 -13.13 -6.49
CA CYS A 136 -7.59 -12.28 -6.83
C CYS A 136 -7.44 -11.76 -8.26
N THR A 137 -8.52 -11.83 -9.06
CA THR A 137 -8.50 -11.34 -10.44
C THR A 137 -9.42 -10.15 -10.65
N ASN A 138 -10.11 -9.72 -9.61
CA ASN A 138 -11.10 -8.66 -9.67
C ASN A 138 -10.72 -7.55 -8.70
N LYS A 139 -10.59 -6.32 -9.20
CA LYS A 139 -10.16 -5.19 -8.36
C LYS A 139 -11.15 -4.90 -7.24
N ASP A 140 -12.45 -5.03 -7.50
CA ASP A 140 -13.46 -4.81 -6.47
C ASP A 140 -13.33 -5.82 -5.34
N GLU A 141 -13.07 -7.08 -5.68
CA GLU A 141 -12.87 -8.12 -4.68
C GLU A 141 -11.60 -7.87 -3.88
N PHE A 142 -10.54 -7.45 -4.56
CA PHE A 142 -9.26 -7.12 -3.90
C PHE A 142 -9.49 -6.02 -2.85
N LEU A 143 -10.19 -4.95 -3.23
CA LEU A 143 -10.50 -3.87 -2.31
C LEU A 143 -11.38 -4.34 -1.15
N LYS A 144 -12.34 -5.20 -1.43
CA LYS A 144 -13.22 -5.73 -0.39
C LYS A 144 -12.44 -6.57 0.61
N LEU A 145 -11.52 -7.42 0.13
CA LEU A 145 -10.68 -8.24 1.01
C LEU A 145 -9.82 -7.36 1.91
N ILE A 146 -9.22 -6.32 1.36
CA ILE A 146 -8.41 -5.37 2.13
C ILE A 146 -9.27 -4.69 3.20
N ASP A 147 -10.44 -4.20 2.82
CA ASP A 147 -11.29 -3.46 3.74
C ASP A 147 -11.80 -4.35 4.88
N GLU A 148 -12.18 -5.57 4.56
CA GLU A 148 -12.64 -6.52 5.57
C GLU A 148 -11.53 -6.88 6.54
N LYS A 149 -10.31 -7.08 6.02
CA LYS A 149 -9.18 -7.43 6.87
C LYS A 149 -8.80 -6.26 7.77
N GLU A 150 -8.84 -5.04 7.24
CA GLU A 150 -8.57 -3.86 8.04
C GLU A 150 -9.59 -3.70 9.15
N ALA A 151 -10.87 -3.91 8.85
CA ALA A 151 -11.94 -3.84 9.85
C ALA A 151 -11.73 -4.89 10.95
N GLU A 152 -11.27 -6.07 10.57
CA GLU A 152 -10.99 -7.16 11.53
C GLU A 152 -9.85 -6.78 12.48
N LYS A 153 -8.77 -6.21 11.94
CA LYS A 153 -7.57 -5.89 12.72
C LYS A 153 -7.67 -4.55 13.45
N PHE A 154 -8.50 -3.64 12.96
CA PHE A 154 -8.62 -2.29 13.52
C PHE A 154 -10.09 -1.94 13.74
N PRO A 155 -10.81 -2.70 14.58
CA PRO A 155 -12.25 -2.45 14.79
C PRO A 155 -12.53 -1.12 15.45
N GLU A 156 -11.61 -0.60 16.27
CA GLU A 156 -11.79 0.69 16.90
C GLU A 156 -11.84 1.83 15.88
N GLU A 157 -11.01 1.74 14.85
CA GLU A 157 -11.02 2.73 13.78
C GLU A 157 -12.35 2.69 13.02
N LEU A 158 -12.88 1.50 12.79
CA LEU A 158 -14.17 1.36 12.15
C LEU A 158 -15.28 1.99 12.99
N GLN A 159 -15.27 1.77 14.30
CA GLN A 159 -16.24 2.36 15.21
C GLN A 159 -16.16 3.87 15.20
N LYS A 160 -14.95 4.42 15.17
CA LYS A 160 -14.75 5.85 15.08
C LYS A 160 -15.42 6.41 13.83
N ASP A 161 -15.23 5.77 12.69
CA ASP A 161 -15.82 6.21 11.43
C ASP A 161 -17.34 6.21 11.52
N VAL A 162 -17.91 5.16 12.08
CA VAL A 162 -19.35 5.02 12.21
C VAL A 162 -19.92 6.10 13.12
N LYS A 163 -19.17 6.46 14.17
CA LYS A 163 -19.62 7.44 15.15
C LYS A 163 -19.15 8.85 14.84
N SER A 164 -18.64 9.10 13.68
CA SER A 164 -18.03 10.39 13.37
C SER A 164 -19.00 11.55 13.56
N GLY A 165 -20.25 11.33 13.55
CA GLY A 165 -21.23 12.36 13.82
C GLY A 165 -21.59 12.55 15.26
N LYS A 166 -20.98 11.79 16.20
CA LYS A 166 -21.32 11.87 17.57
C LYS A 166 -20.24 12.02 18.43
N ILE A 167 -20.06 11.94 19.19
CA ILE A 167 -19.00 11.94 19.89
C ILE A 167 -18.66 11.02 20.65
N GLY A 168 -18.40 10.74 20.72
CA GLY A 168 -18.01 9.72 21.25
C GLY A 168 -17.83 9.54 22.54
N ARG A 169 -17.92 9.60 23.07
CA ARG A 169 -17.65 9.12 23.85
C ARG A 169 -17.36 8.42 24.42
N ALA A 170 -17.22 8.42 24.72
CA ALA A 170 -16.81 7.71 25.03
C ALA A 170 -16.67 7.02 25.55
N SER A 171 -16.48 7.06 25.59
CA SER A 171 -16.22 6.34 25.71
C SER A 171 -15.86 5.83 26.32
N CYS A 172 -15.48 6.07 26.47
CA CYS A 172 -15.08 5.49 26.56
C CYS A 172 -14.78 5.17 27.47
N ARG A 173 -14.54 5.24 27.92
CA ARG A 173 -14.24 4.75 28.26
C ARG A 173 -14.51 4.12 29.16
N GLU A 174 -14.56 4.14 29.22
CA GLU A 174 -14.83 3.51 29.49
C GLU A 174 -14.84 2.73 29.74
N ARG A 175 -14.34 2.68 30.02
CA ARG A 175 -14.21 1.86 29.77
C ARG A 175 -13.95 1.29 30.06
#